data_b0b095557e121f6d8a9d7e00ed3ab5dd
#
_entry.id   b0b095557e121f6d8a9d7e00ed3ab5dd
#
_cell.length_a   1.000
_cell.length_b   1.000
_cell.length_c   1.000
_cell.angle_alpha   90.00
_cell.angle_beta   90.00
_cell.angle_gamma   90.00
#
_symmetry.space_group_name_H-M   'P 1'
#
loop_
_entity.id
_entity.type
_entity.pdbx_description
1 polymer ?
#
loop_
_entity_poly.entity_id
_entity_poly.type
_entity_poly.pdbx_seq_one_letter_code
_entity_poly.pdbx_strand_id
1 'polypeptide(L)'
;KNHEKVSQAVFMALKKNGLLYTESQMQWYAPSQERFLPDRYVEGTCYICGYENARSDQCDKCGNLLEAEKLINPKSKVDGSTPELRATEHFYLDLARLQDLVVEFLKIRDAYWRPNVMRQSLGQITADSLHGRAITRDLDWGIPLPKEGLPEGKEWESKRLYVWFEAVIGYLSASLEWSQLKGDPQAWREWWQNPDSRTYYFI
;
A
#
# COMPACT_ATOMS: atom_id res chain seq x y z
N LYS A 1 15.11 -11.77 -3.26
CA LYS A 1 14.60 -13.15 -3.44
C LYS A 1 13.87 -13.70 -2.23
N ASN A 2 14.41 -13.58 -0.99
CA ASN A 2 13.68 -14.05 0.20
C ASN A 2 12.45 -13.19 0.46
N HIS A 3 12.62 -11.87 0.54
CA HIS A 3 11.54 -10.92 0.75
C HIS A 3 10.42 -11.03 -0.31
N GLU A 4 10.78 -11.19 -1.56
CA GLU A 4 9.83 -11.44 -2.66
C GLU A 4 8.94 -12.66 -2.40
N LYS A 5 9.55 -13.80 -2.04
CA LYS A 5 8.81 -15.03 -1.73
C LYS A 5 7.86 -14.86 -0.54
N VAL A 6 8.32 -14.19 0.51
CA VAL A 6 7.51 -13.95 1.71
C VAL A 6 6.34 -13.00 1.40
N SER A 7 6.59 -11.92 0.66
CA SER A 7 5.54 -10.97 0.27
C SER A 7 4.50 -11.61 -0.63
N GLN A 8 4.93 -12.43 -1.59
CA GLN A 8 4.00 -13.20 -2.44
C GLN A 8 3.21 -14.23 -1.64
N ALA A 9 3.82 -14.90 -0.66
CA ALA A 9 3.12 -15.84 0.23
C ALA A 9 2.07 -15.13 1.10
N VAL A 10 2.37 -13.94 1.62
CA VAL A 10 1.40 -13.12 2.37
C VAL A 10 0.24 -12.69 1.45
N PHE A 11 0.54 -12.22 0.24
CA PHE A 11 -0.48 -11.89 -0.76
C PHE A 11 -1.42 -13.08 -1.02
N MET A 12 -0.86 -14.27 -1.26
CA MET A 12 -1.65 -15.48 -1.50
C MET A 12 -2.48 -15.89 -0.29
N ALA A 13 -1.94 -15.74 0.93
CA ALA A 13 -2.67 -16.01 2.15
C ALA A 13 -3.88 -15.07 2.32
N LEU A 14 -3.69 -13.77 2.09
CA LEU A 14 -4.78 -12.78 2.11
C LEU A 14 -5.86 -13.11 1.07
N LYS A 15 -5.44 -13.46 -0.14
CA LYS A 15 -6.37 -13.86 -1.22
C LYS A 15 -7.16 -15.11 -0.83
N LYS A 16 -6.49 -16.14 -0.34
CA LYS A 16 -7.14 -17.39 0.11
C LYS A 16 -8.17 -17.15 1.21
N ASN A 17 -7.93 -16.18 2.08
CA ASN A 17 -8.85 -15.80 3.15
C ASN A 17 -9.95 -14.79 2.70
N GLY A 18 -10.02 -14.48 1.41
CA GLY A 18 -11.06 -13.60 0.86
C GLY A 18 -10.90 -12.14 1.31
N LEU A 19 -9.69 -11.72 1.67
CA LEU A 19 -9.37 -10.36 2.09
C LEU A 19 -8.85 -9.47 0.96
N LEU A 20 -8.78 -10.01 -0.26
CA LEU A 20 -8.42 -9.26 -1.46
C LEU A 20 -9.58 -9.28 -2.46
N TYR A 21 -9.82 -8.14 -3.08
CA TYR A 21 -10.72 -7.99 -4.22
C TYR A 21 -10.06 -7.14 -5.29
N THR A 22 -10.61 -7.10 -6.49
CA THR A 22 -10.12 -6.24 -7.57
C THR A 22 -11.10 -5.11 -7.81
N GLU A 23 -10.55 -3.92 -8.12
CA GLU A 23 -11.31 -2.73 -8.44
C GLU A 23 -10.57 -1.90 -9.46
N SER A 24 -11.31 -1.31 -10.39
CA SER A 24 -10.78 -0.40 -11.40
C SER A 24 -10.72 1.02 -10.84
N GLN A 25 -9.61 1.70 -11.08
CA GLN A 25 -9.45 3.12 -10.75
C GLN A 25 -8.88 3.89 -11.94
N MET A 26 -9.16 5.18 -12.00
CA MET A 26 -8.53 6.07 -12.96
C MET A 26 -7.14 6.45 -12.44
N GLN A 27 -6.15 6.39 -13.32
CA GLN A 27 -4.77 6.75 -13.01
C GLN A 27 -4.13 7.51 -14.17
N TRP A 28 -3.20 8.39 -13.85
CA TRP A 28 -2.46 9.15 -14.86
C TRP A 28 -1.54 8.25 -15.67
N TYR A 29 -1.67 8.34 -16.99
CA TYR A 29 -0.86 7.62 -17.97
C TYR A 29 -0.11 8.62 -18.84
N ALA A 30 1.18 8.39 -19.06
CA ALA A 30 2.01 9.18 -19.97
C ALA A 30 2.10 8.48 -21.33
N PRO A 31 1.40 8.96 -22.39
CA PRO A 31 1.47 8.34 -23.72
C PRO A 31 2.88 8.37 -24.31
N SER A 32 3.65 9.44 -24.02
CA SER A 32 5.04 9.60 -24.47
C SER A 32 6.00 8.55 -23.90
N GLN A 33 5.64 7.94 -22.77
CA GLN A 33 6.45 6.96 -22.05
C GLN A 33 5.79 5.58 -22.02
N GLU A 34 4.60 5.45 -22.58
CA GLU A 34 3.79 4.21 -22.60
C GLU A 34 3.60 3.57 -21.22
N ARG A 35 3.46 4.39 -20.16
CA ARG A 35 3.33 3.89 -18.79
C ARG A 35 2.42 4.74 -17.91
N PHE A 36 1.88 4.12 -16.86
CA PHE A 36 1.23 4.82 -15.77
C PHE A 36 2.25 5.59 -14.94
N LEU A 37 1.84 6.76 -14.48
CA LEU A 37 2.66 7.63 -13.64
C LEU A 37 2.25 7.47 -12.17
N PRO A 38 3.22 7.19 -11.28
CA PRO A 38 2.99 7.33 -9.84
C PRO A 38 2.56 8.77 -9.49
N ASP A 39 1.74 8.92 -8.45
CA ASP A 39 1.19 10.22 -8.05
C ASP A 39 2.23 11.34 -7.88
N ARG A 40 3.44 11.00 -7.45
CA ARG A 40 4.56 11.93 -7.29
C ARG A 40 5.16 12.44 -8.61
N TYR A 41 4.85 11.77 -9.71
CA TYR A 41 5.34 12.14 -11.04
C TYR A 41 4.36 12.98 -11.85
N VAL A 42 3.20 13.31 -11.25
CA VAL A 42 2.22 14.21 -11.83
C VAL A 42 2.07 15.41 -10.91
N GLU A 43 2.19 16.61 -11.49
CA GLU A 43 1.93 17.86 -10.80
C GLU A 43 0.94 18.71 -11.59
N GLY A 44 0.24 19.58 -10.90
CA GLY A 44 -0.72 20.48 -11.50
C GLY A 44 -1.25 21.47 -10.49
N THR A 45 -2.31 22.20 -10.86
CA THR A 45 -2.92 23.19 -9.98
C THR A 45 -3.95 22.54 -9.06
N CYS A 46 -3.76 22.74 -7.76
CA CYS A 46 -4.70 22.30 -6.73
C CYS A 46 -6.05 22.97 -6.92
N TYR A 47 -7.11 22.20 -7.09
CA TYR A 47 -8.47 22.69 -7.25
C TYR A 47 -9.07 23.29 -5.97
N ILE A 48 -8.42 23.06 -4.80
CA ILE A 48 -8.88 23.58 -3.50
C ILE A 48 -8.27 24.95 -3.20
N CYS A 49 -6.96 25.14 -3.40
CA CYS A 49 -6.26 26.36 -2.99
C CYS A 49 -5.52 27.10 -4.12
N GLY A 50 -5.58 26.62 -5.36
CA GLY A 50 -4.94 27.25 -6.52
C GLY A 50 -3.42 27.14 -6.58
N TYR A 51 -2.80 26.30 -5.75
CA TYR A 51 -1.34 26.09 -5.80
C TYR A 51 -0.95 25.31 -7.06
N GLU A 52 -0.03 25.86 -7.87
CA GLU A 52 0.27 25.37 -9.23
C GLU A 52 1.19 24.14 -9.29
N ASN A 53 1.83 23.77 -8.18
CA ASN A 53 2.74 22.61 -8.11
C ASN A 53 2.25 21.54 -7.13
N ALA A 54 0.93 21.35 -7.04
CA ALA A 54 0.37 20.28 -6.21
C ALA A 54 0.60 18.92 -6.87
N ARG A 55 0.88 17.91 -6.06
CA ARG A 55 0.92 16.52 -6.54
C ARG A 55 -0.50 16.03 -6.81
N SER A 56 -0.62 14.96 -7.58
CA SER A 56 -1.95 14.45 -7.94
C SER A 56 -2.72 13.84 -6.75
N ASP A 57 -2.03 13.41 -5.70
CA ASP A 57 -2.61 12.79 -4.50
C ASP A 57 -2.72 13.72 -3.29
N GLN A 58 -1.88 14.78 -3.25
CA GLN A 58 -1.82 15.69 -2.11
C GLN A 58 -1.27 17.05 -2.49
N CYS A 59 -1.83 18.10 -1.91
CA CYS A 59 -1.30 19.46 -2.06
C CYS A 59 -0.31 19.80 -0.94
N ASP A 60 0.94 20.06 -1.30
CA ASP A 60 1.99 20.43 -0.32
C ASP A 60 1.72 21.79 0.34
N LYS A 61 0.88 22.67 -0.24
CA LYS A 61 0.56 23.99 0.32
C LYS A 61 -0.58 23.96 1.32
N CYS A 62 -1.69 23.31 0.99
CA CYS A 62 -2.87 23.28 1.89
C CYS A 62 -3.01 21.99 2.67
N GLY A 63 -2.16 20.96 2.40
CA GLY A 63 -2.15 19.69 3.11
C GLY A 63 -3.31 18.75 2.79
N ASN A 64 -4.26 19.17 1.93
CA ASN A 64 -5.40 18.37 1.59
C ASN A 64 -5.02 17.22 0.64
N LEU A 65 -5.64 16.06 0.83
CA LEU A 65 -5.64 14.99 -0.15
C LEU A 65 -6.41 15.45 -1.39
N LEU A 66 -5.93 15.07 -2.55
CA LEU A 66 -6.53 15.43 -3.83
C LEU A 66 -7.01 14.17 -4.55
N GLU A 67 -8.10 14.34 -5.28
CA GLU A 67 -8.55 13.38 -6.27
C GLU A 67 -7.79 13.67 -7.57
N ALA A 68 -7.06 12.67 -8.07
CA ALA A 68 -6.22 12.81 -9.26
C ALA A 68 -7.01 13.39 -10.45
N GLU A 69 -8.24 12.96 -10.61
CA GLU A 69 -9.13 13.37 -11.72
C GLU A 69 -9.49 14.88 -11.72
N LYS A 70 -9.42 15.51 -10.54
CA LYS A 70 -9.75 16.94 -10.37
C LYS A 70 -8.53 17.85 -10.45
N LEU A 71 -7.32 17.32 -10.59
CA LEU A 71 -6.12 18.12 -10.71
C LEU A 71 -6.19 18.99 -12.00
N ILE A 72 -5.98 20.28 -11.85
CA ILE A 72 -6.07 21.21 -12.95
C ILE A 72 -4.71 21.33 -13.66
N ASN A 73 -4.70 21.31 -14.99
CA ASN A 73 -3.51 21.41 -15.83
C ASN A 73 -2.41 20.39 -15.44
N PRO A 74 -2.72 19.09 -15.40
CA PRO A 74 -1.75 18.06 -15.01
C PRO A 74 -0.58 18.01 -15.99
N LYS A 75 0.63 17.80 -15.45
CA LYS A 75 1.87 17.65 -16.20
C LYS A 75 2.69 16.51 -15.62
N SER A 76 3.31 15.75 -16.50
CA SER A 76 4.34 14.78 -16.12
C SER A 76 5.61 15.50 -15.67
N LYS A 77 6.10 15.21 -14.48
CA LYS A 77 7.37 15.76 -13.97
C LYS A 77 8.60 15.19 -14.69
N VAL A 78 8.43 14.12 -15.45
CA VAL A 78 9.54 13.44 -16.12
C VAL A 78 9.91 14.17 -17.42
N ASP A 79 8.92 14.59 -18.20
CA ASP A 79 9.12 15.16 -19.53
C ASP A 79 8.27 16.40 -19.83
N GLY A 80 7.46 16.85 -18.86
CA GLY A 80 6.57 18.00 -19.02
C GLY A 80 5.35 17.77 -19.90
N SER A 81 5.16 16.54 -20.42
CA SER A 81 4.00 16.21 -21.25
C SER A 81 2.71 16.22 -20.45
N THR A 82 1.58 16.39 -21.14
CA THR A 82 0.26 16.28 -20.51
C THR A 82 -0.13 14.81 -20.42
N PRO A 83 -0.29 14.25 -19.21
CA PRO A 83 -0.76 12.88 -19.03
C PRO A 83 -2.27 12.81 -19.27
N GLU A 84 -2.76 11.61 -19.51
CA GLU A 84 -4.19 11.31 -19.66
C GLU A 84 -4.65 10.33 -18.58
N LEU A 85 -5.93 10.40 -18.21
CA LEU A 85 -6.52 9.44 -17.29
C LEU A 85 -6.90 8.16 -18.05
N ARG A 86 -6.43 7.03 -17.55
CA ARG A 86 -6.80 5.69 -18.03
C ARG A 86 -7.24 4.80 -16.88
N ALA A 87 -8.23 3.95 -17.15
CA ALA A 87 -8.65 2.94 -16.19
C ALA A 87 -7.57 1.87 -16.06
N THR A 88 -7.30 1.48 -14.84
CA THR A 88 -6.41 0.35 -14.51
C THR A 88 -6.97 -0.43 -13.34
N GLU A 89 -6.85 -1.75 -13.35
CA GLU A 89 -7.39 -2.62 -12.31
C GLU A 89 -6.30 -2.98 -11.29
N HIS A 90 -6.64 -2.93 -10.01
CA HIS A 90 -5.72 -3.21 -8.92
C HIS A 90 -6.33 -4.19 -7.91
N PHE A 91 -5.48 -4.94 -7.21
CA PHE A 91 -5.87 -5.64 -6.01
C PHE A 91 -5.96 -4.67 -4.83
N TYR A 92 -7.07 -4.77 -4.11
CA TYR A 92 -7.35 -4.02 -2.88
C TYR A 92 -7.35 -4.95 -1.68
N LEU A 93 -6.72 -4.53 -0.60
CA LEU A 93 -6.90 -5.14 0.72
C LEU A 93 -8.19 -4.60 1.34
N ASP A 94 -9.11 -5.50 1.66
CA ASP A 94 -10.40 -5.17 2.28
C ASP A 94 -10.22 -4.87 3.77
N LEU A 95 -9.77 -3.64 4.05
CA LEU A 95 -9.58 -3.17 5.43
C LEU A 95 -10.90 -3.00 6.18
N ALA A 96 -12.01 -2.79 5.48
CA ALA A 96 -13.33 -2.68 6.13
C ALA A 96 -13.68 -3.96 6.89
N ARG A 97 -13.40 -5.13 6.31
CA ARG A 97 -13.59 -6.43 6.98
C ARG A 97 -12.68 -6.65 8.17
N LEU A 98 -11.58 -5.93 8.25
CA LEU A 98 -10.61 -6.04 9.33
C LEU A 98 -10.80 -4.98 10.42
N GLN A 99 -11.74 -4.04 10.23
CA GLN A 99 -11.89 -2.89 11.12
C GLN A 99 -12.11 -3.29 12.58
N ASP A 100 -13.05 -4.17 12.85
CA ASP A 100 -13.35 -4.58 14.23
C ASP A 100 -12.15 -5.25 14.89
N LEU A 101 -11.43 -6.09 14.14
CA LEU A 101 -10.21 -6.73 14.60
C LEU A 101 -9.11 -5.71 14.92
N VAL A 102 -8.95 -4.69 14.07
CA VAL A 102 -7.98 -3.60 14.30
C VAL A 102 -8.37 -2.77 15.51
N VAL A 103 -9.64 -2.43 15.67
CA VAL A 103 -10.14 -1.68 16.84
C VAL A 103 -9.93 -2.46 18.13
N GLU A 104 -10.23 -3.76 18.14
CA GLU A 104 -9.98 -4.63 19.29
C GLU A 104 -8.49 -4.71 19.62
N PHE A 105 -7.65 -4.91 18.60
CA PHE A 105 -6.20 -4.90 18.75
C PHE A 105 -5.69 -3.60 19.37
N LEU A 106 -6.18 -2.44 18.92
CA LEU A 106 -5.80 -1.14 19.46
C LEU A 106 -6.22 -1.01 20.93
N LYS A 107 -7.45 -1.37 21.27
CA LYS A 107 -7.96 -1.30 22.66
C LYS A 107 -7.10 -2.10 23.65
N ILE A 108 -6.64 -3.29 23.26
CA ILE A 108 -5.75 -4.12 24.09
C ILE A 108 -4.38 -3.44 24.28
N ARG A 109 -3.97 -2.55 23.38
CA ARG A 109 -2.69 -1.84 23.42
C ARG A 109 -2.72 -0.51 24.15
N ASP A 110 -3.89 -0.02 24.56
CA ASP A 110 -4.04 1.30 25.21
C ASP A 110 -3.15 1.46 26.45
N ALA A 111 -2.90 0.38 27.19
CA ALA A 111 -2.01 0.38 28.35
C ALA A 111 -0.51 0.53 28.02
N TYR A 112 -0.11 0.30 26.77
CA TYR A 112 1.30 0.22 26.38
C TYR A 112 1.70 1.27 25.34
N TRP A 113 0.77 1.70 24.51
CA TRP A 113 1.04 2.63 23.44
C TRP A 113 0.91 4.08 23.93
N ARG A 114 1.63 4.97 23.23
CA ARG A 114 1.56 6.40 23.54
C ARG A 114 0.15 6.94 23.32
N PRO A 115 -0.41 7.74 24.22
CA PRO A 115 -1.79 8.25 24.12
C PRO A 115 -2.08 9.04 22.84
N ASN A 116 -1.07 9.73 22.28
CA ASN A 116 -1.23 10.46 21.01
C ASN A 116 -1.40 9.49 19.82
N VAL A 117 -0.64 8.38 19.78
CA VAL A 117 -0.77 7.35 18.75
C VAL A 117 -2.14 6.69 18.83
N MET A 118 -2.58 6.30 20.03
CA MET A 118 -3.90 5.70 20.24
C MET A 118 -5.03 6.64 19.79
N ARG A 119 -4.96 7.90 20.19
CA ARG A 119 -5.96 8.91 19.84
C ARG A 119 -6.02 9.15 18.34
N GLN A 120 -4.87 9.23 17.67
CA GLN A 120 -4.80 9.41 16.22
C GLN A 120 -5.36 8.19 15.48
N SER A 121 -4.93 6.97 15.86
CA SER A 121 -5.36 5.74 15.19
C SER A 121 -6.87 5.49 15.34
N LEU A 122 -7.39 5.60 16.56
CA LEU A 122 -8.82 5.45 16.80
C LEU A 122 -9.63 6.60 16.19
N GLY A 123 -9.10 7.83 16.24
CA GLY A 123 -9.74 9.00 15.65
C GLY A 123 -9.91 8.88 14.14
N GLN A 124 -8.93 8.35 13.43
CA GLN A 124 -9.04 8.11 11.99
C GLN A 124 -10.12 7.06 11.66
N ILE A 125 -10.18 5.97 12.45
CA ILE A 125 -11.19 4.91 12.24
C ILE A 125 -12.60 5.40 12.56
N THR A 126 -12.77 6.24 13.59
CA THR A 126 -14.09 6.75 13.99
C THR A 126 -14.59 7.89 13.11
N ALA A 127 -13.69 8.70 12.55
CA ALA A 127 -14.04 9.81 11.67
C ALA A 127 -14.45 9.32 10.26
N ASP A 128 -13.73 8.31 9.78
CA ASP A 128 -13.93 7.75 8.44
C ASP A 128 -13.53 6.27 8.50
N SER A 129 -14.49 5.37 8.50
CA SER A 129 -14.27 3.91 8.59
C SER A 129 -13.13 3.44 7.68
N LEU A 130 -12.52 2.32 8.01
CA LEU A 130 -11.48 1.74 7.16
C LEU A 130 -12.06 1.32 5.81
N HIS A 131 -11.44 1.80 4.75
CA HIS A 131 -11.79 1.46 3.37
C HIS A 131 -10.71 0.59 2.73
N GLY A 132 -11.07 -0.10 1.65
CA GLY A 132 -10.13 -0.86 0.85
C GLY A 132 -8.96 0.00 0.37
N ARG A 133 -7.76 -0.59 0.37
CA ARG A 133 -6.54 0.08 -0.12
C ARG A 133 -5.89 -0.73 -1.20
N ALA A 134 -5.60 -0.08 -2.34
CA ALA A 134 -4.89 -0.72 -3.44
C ALA A 134 -3.47 -1.12 -3.00
N ILE A 135 -3.19 -2.43 -3.10
CA ILE A 135 -1.90 -3.03 -2.72
C ILE A 135 -1.03 -3.39 -3.92
N THR A 136 -1.46 -2.99 -5.11
CA THR A 136 -0.69 -3.14 -6.36
C THR A 136 -0.51 -1.79 -7.04
N ARG A 137 0.49 -1.70 -7.91
CA ARG A 137 0.77 -0.52 -8.73
C ARG A 137 1.26 -0.94 -10.11
N ASP A 138 1.00 -0.10 -11.11
CA ASP A 138 1.60 -0.21 -12.44
C ASP A 138 3.02 0.33 -12.42
N LEU A 139 3.99 -0.56 -12.25
CA LEU A 139 5.42 -0.22 -12.14
C LEU A 139 6.27 -1.24 -12.88
N ASP A 140 7.39 -0.78 -13.43
CA ASP A 140 8.36 -1.64 -14.10
C ASP A 140 9.26 -2.39 -13.12
N TRP A 141 9.39 -1.88 -11.88
CA TRP A 141 10.25 -2.41 -10.85
C TRP A 141 9.48 -2.69 -9.56
N GLY A 142 10.03 -3.53 -8.70
CA GLY A 142 9.40 -3.95 -7.45
C GLY A 142 9.09 -5.44 -7.43
N ILE A 143 8.37 -5.88 -6.42
CA ILE A 143 7.99 -7.28 -6.25
C ILE A 143 6.83 -7.60 -7.20
N PRO A 144 7.01 -8.54 -8.15
CA PRO A 144 5.95 -8.96 -9.05
C PRO A 144 4.86 -9.71 -8.28
N LEU A 145 3.66 -9.72 -8.82
CA LEU A 145 2.58 -10.57 -8.31
C LEU A 145 2.94 -12.06 -8.50
N PRO A 146 2.45 -12.96 -7.63
CA PRO A 146 2.61 -14.38 -7.83
C PRO A 146 1.94 -14.79 -9.16
N LYS A 147 2.60 -15.67 -9.92
CA LYS A 147 2.06 -16.13 -11.23
C LYS A 147 0.78 -16.95 -11.08
N GLU A 148 0.64 -17.64 -9.97
CA GLU A 148 -0.51 -18.50 -9.70
C GLU A 148 -1.66 -17.74 -9.06
N GLY A 149 -2.88 -18.11 -9.43
CA GLY A 149 -4.10 -17.59 -8.79
C GLY A 149 -4.45 -16.14 -9.13
N LEU A 150 -3.86 -15.53 -10.14
CA LEU A 150 -4.30 -14.24 -10.67
C LEU A 150 -5.54 -14.43 -11.57
N PRO A 151 -6.36 -13.38 -11.73
CA PRO A 151 -7.36 -13.37 -12.79
C PRO A 151 -6.70 -13.53 -14.15
N GLU A 152 -7.46 -13.96 -15.15
CA GLU A 152 -6.98 -14.01 -16.53
C GLU A 152 -6.74 -12.57 -17.04
N GLY A 153 -5.59 -12.38 -17.69
CA GLY A 153 -5.23 -11.09 -18.29
C GLY A 153 -3.73 -10.81 -18.20
N LYS A 154 -3.17 -10.23 -19.24
CA LYS A 154 -1.74 -9.85 -19.27
C LYS A 154 -1.43 -8.62 -18.42
N GLU A 155 -2.44 -7.81 -18.09
CA GLU A 155 -2.31 -6.61 -17.28
C GLU A 155 -1.69 -6.87 -15.91
N TRP A 156 -1.88 -8.09 -15.37
CA TRP A 156 -1.32 -8.48 -14.07
C TRP A 156 0.20 -8.70 -14.10
N GLU A 157 0.77 -8.97 -15.26
CA GLU A 157 2.22 -9.16 -15.43
C GLU A 157 3.01 -7.85 -15.20
N SER A 158 2.40 -6.70 -15.55
CA SER A 158 2.97 -5.37 -15.34
C SER A 158 2.81 -4.84 -13.93
N LYS A 159 1.99 -5.49 -13.09
CA LYS A 159 1.74 -5.04 -11.72
C LYS A 159 2.85 -5.44 -10.76
N ARG A 160 3.08 -4.57 -9.78
CA ARG A 160 3.99 -4.82 -8.66
C ARG A 160 3.25 -4.60 -7.35
N LEU A 161 3.69 -5.30 -6.30
CA LEU A 161 3.20 -5.02 -4.95
C LEU A 161 3.57 -3.59 -4.56
N TYR A 162 2.63 -2.90 -3.93
CA TYR A 162 2.84 -1.53 -3.48
C TYR A 162 3.82 -1.50 -2.30
N VAL A 163 4.77 -0.58 -2.34
CA VAL A 163 5.85 -0.50 -1.34
C VAL A 163 5.35 -0.44 0.10
N TRP A 164 4.28 0.31 0.40
CA TRP A 164 3.75 0.38 1.76
C TRP A 164 3.02 -0.89 2.22
N PHE A 165 2.62 -1.75 1.31
CA PHE A 165 2.13 -3.08 1.64
C PHE A 165 3.28 -4.04 1.92
N GLU A 166 4.29 -4.10 1.05
CA GLU A 166 5.36 -5.08 1.18
C GLU A 166 6.44 -4.68 2.19
N ALA A 167 6.71 -3.38 2.39
CA ALA A 167 7.78 -2.91 3.27
C ALA A 167 7.61 -3.38 4.72
N VAL A 168 6.38 -3.41 5.25
CA VAL A 168 6.12 -3.91 6.61
C VAL A 168 6.34 -5.43 6.72
N ILE A 169 6.18 -6.17 5.62
CA ILE A 169 6.48 -7.60 5.53
C ILE A 169 7.99 -7.83 5.58
N GLY A 170 8.79 -6.82 5.30
CA GLY A 170 10.25 -6.84 5.37
C GLY A 170 10.78 -7.30 6.71
N TYR A 171 10.16 -6.89 7.82
CA TYR A 171 10.53 -7.31 9.17
C TYR A 171 10.33 -8.81 9.38
N LEU A 172 9.21 -9.35 8.90
CA LEU A 172 8.95 -10.79 8.94
C LEU A 172 9.93 -11.55 8.03
N SER A 173 10.16 -11.05 6.82
CA SER A 173 11.05 -11.72 5.87
C SER A 173 12.51 -11.74 6.36
N ALA A 174 12.97 -10.68 7.04
CA ALA A 174 14.28 -10.65 7.69
C ALA A 174 14.38 -11.67 8.83
N SER A 175 13.34 -11.80 9.64
CA SER A 175 13.30 -12.80 10.73
C SER A 175 13.32 -14.23 10.21
N LEU A 176 12.61 -14.49 9.10
CA LEU A 176 12.63 -15.78 8.41
C LEU A 176 14.00 -16.11 7.83
N GLU A 177 14.66 -15.14 7.21
CA GLU A 177 16.02 -15.32 6.67
C GLU A 177 17.04 -15.57 7.78
N TRP A 178 16.97 -14.80 8.87
CA TRP A 178 17.79 -15.02 10.05
C TRP A 178 17.62 -16.43 10.60
N SER A 179 16.39 -16.94 10.71
CA SER A 179 16.12 -18.31 11.19
C SER A 179 16.75 -19.37 10.31
N GLN A 180 16.72 -19.19 8.99
CA GLN A 180 17.37 -20.08 8.03
C GLN A 180 18.90 -20.04 8.17
N LEU A 181 19.49 -18.86 8.30
CA LEU A 181 20.94 -18.68 8.48
C LEU A 181 21.43 -19.26 9.80
N LYS A 182 20.60 -19.21 10.85
CA LYS A 182 20.89 -19.81 12.15
C LYS A 182 20.82 -21.36 12.12
N GLY A 183 20.28 -21.94 11.07
CA GLY A 183 20.07 -23.40 10.97
C GLY A 183 18.82 -23.92 11.69
N ASP A 184 17.97 -23.01 12.17
CA ASP A 184 16.65 -23.33 12.74
C ASP A 184 15.54 -22.55 12.02
N PRO A 185 14.94 -23.13 10.96
CA PRO A 185 13.92 -22.46 10.17
C PRO A 185 12.65 -22.05 10.93
N GLN A 186 12.46 -22.52 12.17
CA GLN A 186 11.30 -22.18 12.99
C GLN A 186 11.60 -21.14 14.07
N ALA A 187 12.86 -20.74 14.27
CA ALA A 187 13.26 -19.81 15.33
C ALA A 187 12.53 -18.44 15.28
N TRP A 188 12.11 -17.97 14.10
CA TRP A 188 11.33 -16.75 13.95
C TRP A 188 10.01 -16.76 14.73
N ARG A 189 9.41 -17.94 14.94
CA ARG A 189 8.13 -18.09 15.64
C ARG A 189 8.23 -17.70 17.11
N GLU A 190 9.39 -17.89 17.72
CA GLU A 190 9.67 -17.48 19.09
C GLU A 190 9.46 -15.95 19.27
N TRP A 191 9.74 -15.18 18.25
CA TRP A 191 9.60 -13.72 18.27
C TRP A 191 8.24 -13.23 17.80
N TRP A 192 7.64 -13.89 16.82
CA TRP A 192 6.41 -13.43 16.17
C TRP A 192 5.13 -14.11 16.67
N GLN A 193 5.24 -15.30 17.22
CA GLN A 193 4.08 -16.13 17.59
C GLN A 193 4.09 -16.56 19.09
N ASN A 194 5.15 -16.30 19.82
CA ASN A 194 5.19 -16.56 21.24
C ASN A 194 4.40 -15.47 21.99
N PRO A 195 3.38 -15.83 22.80
CA PRO A 195 2.58 -14.87 23.56
C PRO A 195 3.37 -14.07 24.59
N ASP A 196 4.53 -14.59 25.04
CA ASP A 196 5.40 -13.92 25.99
C ASP A 196 6.35 -12.92 25.32
N SER A 197 6.49 -12.96 24.00
CA SER A 197 7.30 -12.01 23.24
C SER A 197 6.59 -10.68 23.04
N ARG A 198 7.35 -9.59 23.06
CA ARG A 198 6.86 -8.24 22.78
C ARG A 198 7.61 -7.66 21.58
N THR A 199 6.86 -7.24 20.57
CA THR A 199 7.42 -6.59 19.39
C THR A 199 7.08 -5.09 19.43
N TYR A 200 8.07 -4.25 19.21
CA TYR A 200 7.92 -2.80 19.13
C TYR A 200 8.26 -2.32 17.73
N TYR A 201 7.36 -1.56 17.13
CA TYR A 201 7.59 -0.89 15.84
C TYR A 201 7.88 0.59 16.09
N PHE A 202 8.99 1.07 15.55
CA PHE A 202 9.37 2.48 15.56
C PHE A 202 9.29 3.01 14.14
N ILE A 203 8.29 3.85 13.88
CA ILE A 203 7.97 4.42 12.56
C ILE A 203 8.11 5.94 12.62
#